data_9a8c2c84787b008e30fe321a6ca29622
#
_entry.id   9a8c2c84787b008e30fe321a6ca29622
#
_cell.length_a   1.000
_cell.length_b   1.000
_cell.length_c   1.000
_cell.angle_alpha   90.00
_cell.angle_beta   90.00
_cell.angle_gamma   90.00
#
_symmetry.space_group_name_H-M   'P 1'
#
loop_
_entity.id
_entity.type
_entity.pdbx_description
1 polymer ?
#
loop_
_entity_poly.entity_id
_entity_poly.type
_entity_poly.pdbx_seq_one_letter_code
_entity_poly.pdbx_strand_id
1 'polypeptide(L)'
;MKRYLIGASLALSAAIAAGPAFAQATLSQVKARGQLACGSNTGLAGFGVPDDKGNWTGLDVEYCRAIAAAIFDDPTKVKFTPLSAKDRFTALQSGEVDVLVRNTTWTMSRDTQLGLNFGPINYYDGQGFLVRKKLNVSSALELSGASVCVQQGTTTELNLADYFRANKMKYESVVFATSDETVKAYDSGRCDAFTTDASGLYAERLKLTNPADHIVLPEIISKEPLGPAVRHGDDQWFDIVKWVHYAMVGAEEFGVTKANVDQMLKSDNPEIKRLLGAEGKFGETIGLTNDWAYRIIKHIGNYGESFERNVGAGSPLKIARGLNGQWTKGGLQYAIPIR
;
A
#
# COMPACT_ATOMS: atom_id res chain seq x y z
N MET A 1 -87.61 -1.26 -5.54
CA MET A 1 -86.57 -0.84 -4.60
C MET A 1 -85.46 -1.93 -4.64
N LYS A 2 -84.37 -1.71 -5.40
CA LYS A 2 -83.23 -2.63 -5.43
C LYS A 2 -82.06 -2.00 -4.68
N ARG A 3 -81.63 -2.65 -3.61
CA ARG A 3 -80.44 -2.26 -2.80
C ARG A 3 -79.20 -2.87 -3.42
N TYR A 4 -78.24 -2.03 -3.81
CA TYR A 4 -76.91 -2.42 -4.21
C TYR A 4 -76.01 -2.41 -2.94
N LEU A 5 -75.46 -3.56 -2.63
CA LEU A 5 -74.36 -3.72 -1.63
C LEU A 5 -73.07 -3.53 -2.37
N ILE A 6 -72.31 -2.50 -2.00
CA ILE A 6 -70.97 -2.26 -2.48
C ILE A 6 -70.02 -2.95 -1.46
N GLY A 7 -69.38 -4.03 -1.91
CA GLY A 7 -68.29 -4.69 -1.16
C GLY A 7 -67.00 -3.94 -1.32
N ALA A 8 -66.47 -3.39 -0.23
CA ALA A 8 -65.12 -2.78 -0.21
C ALA A 8 -64.06 -3.88 0.02
N SER A 9 -63.28 -4.21 -0.98
CA SER A 9 -62.12 -5.09 -0.85
C SER A 9 -60.94 -4.29 -0.30
N LEU A 10 -60.54 -4.53 0.96
CA LEU A 10 -59.29 -4.05 1.54
C LEU A 10 -58.13 -4.87 0.94
N ALA A 11 -57.36 -4.26 0.06
CA ALA A 11 -56.05 -4.79 -0.36
C ALA A 11 -55.01 -4.48 0.72
N LEU A 12 -54.62 -5.49 1.48
CA LEU A 12 -53.56 -5.40 2.50
C LEU A 12 -52.21 -5.45 1.77
N SER A 13 -51.62 -4.27 1.51
CA SER A 13 -50.27 -4.18 0.95
C SER A 13 -49.25 -4.54 2.04
N ALA A 14 -48.68 -5.75 1.97
CA ALA A 14 -47.56 -6.16 2.81
C ALA A 14 -46.31 -5.38 2.32
N ALA A 15 -45.97 -4.30 3.02
CA ALA A 15 -44.65 -3.67 2.86
C ALA A 15 -43.59 -4.62 3.43
N ILE A 16 -42.89 -5.30 2.54
CA ILE A 16 -41.65 -6.03 2.88
C ILE A 16 -40.65 -4.96 3.28
N ALA A 17 -40.44 -4.75 4.58
CA ALA A 17 -39.34 -3.98 5.11
C ALA A 17 -38.05 -4.74 4.72
N ALA A 18 -37.40 -4.32 3.65
CA ALA A 18 -36.03 -4.71 3.37
C ALA A 18 -35.18 -4.14 4.52
N GLY A 19 -34.90 -4.97 5.51
CA GLY A 19 -33.90 -4.64 6.54
C GLY A 19 -32.58 -4.30 5.86
N PRO A 20 -31.71 -3.47 6.50
CA PRO A 20 -30.40 -3.20 5.95
C PRO A 20 -29.71 -4.53 5.69
N ALA A 21 -29.39 -4.81 4.43
CA ALA A 21 -28.53 -5.93 4.08
C ALA A 21 -27.18 -5.61 4.73
N PHE A 22 -26.90 -6.25 5.88
CA PHE A 22 -25.55 -6.20 6.46
C PHE A 22 -24.62 -6.78 5.40
N ALA A 23 -23.82 -5.93 4.79
CA ALA A 23 -22.74 -6.40 3.92
C ALA A 23 -21.92 -7.41 4.75
N GLN A 24 -21.77 -8.62 4.24
CA GLN A 24 -21.00 -9.65 4.93
C GLN A 24 -19.61 -9.10 5.21
N ALA A 25 -19.15 -9.12 6.47
CA ALA A 25 -17.86 -8.62 6.89
C ALA A 25 -16.74 -9.17 5.99
N THR A 26 -15.80 -8.33 5.58
CA THR A 26 -14.73 -8.70 4.63
C THR A 26 -13.95 -9.93 5.09
N LEU A 27 -13.64 -10.04 6.37
CA LEU A 27 -12.96 -11.22 6.93
C LEU A 27 -13.72 -12.53 6.62
N SER A 28 -15.06 -12.52 6.77
CA SER A 28 -15.89 -13.70 6.49
C SER A 28 -15.86 -14.06 5.01
N GLN A 29 -15.89 -13.07 4.11
CA GLN A 29 -15.77 -13.29 2.67
C GLN A 29 -14.40 -13.85 2.28
N VAL A 30 -13.32 -13.29 2.85
CA VAL A 30 -11.94 -13.76 2.66
C VAL A 30 -11.79 -15.22 3.12
N LYS A 31 -12.30 -15.55 4.33
CA LYS A 31 -12.27 -16.91 4.86
C LYS A 31 -13.09 -17.90 4.01
N ALA A 32 -14.29 -17.50 3.58
CA ALA A 32 -15.16 -18.34 2.74
C ALA A 32 -14.55 -18.60 1.34
N ARG A 33 -13.88 -17.60 0.77
CA ARG A 33 -13.19 -17.71 -0.52
C ARG A 33 -11.87 -18.50 -0.41
N GLY A 34 -11.30 -18.62 0.78
CA GLY A 34 -10.03 -19.30 1.03
C GLY A 34 -8.79 -18.54 0.56
N GLN A 35 -8.92 -17.27 0.21
CA GLN A 35 -7.82 -16.41 -0.23
C GLN A 35 -8.14 -14.92 -0.08
N LEU A 36 -7.11 -14.10 0.10
CA LEU A 36 -7.16 -12.64 0.10
C LEU A 36 -7.13 -12.12 -1.34
N ALA A 37 -7.96 -11.15 -1.69
CA ALA A 37 -7.85 -10.38 -2.93
C ALA A 37 -7.10 -9.06 -2.64
N CYS A 38 -5.89 -8.92 -3.16
CA CYS A 38 -5.00 -7.79 -2.94
C CYS A 38 -4.78 -7.01 -4.23
N GLY A 39 -5.12 -5.70 -4.23
CA GLY A 39 -4.75 -4.78 -5.30
C GLY A 39 -3.27 -4.38 -5.15
N SER A 40 -2.48 -4.62 -6.20
CA SER A 40 -1.04 -4.34 -6.22
C SER A 40 -0.65 -3.49 -7.42
N ASN A 41 0.62 -3.07 -7.49
CA ASN A 41 1.15 -2.31 -8.62
C ASN A 41 1.23 -3.19 -9.88
N THR A 42 1.23 -2.57 -11.05
CA THR A 42 1.34 -3.27 -12.34
C THR A 42 2.77 -3.75 -12.65
N GLY A 43 3.78 -3.29 -11.90
CA GLY A 43 5.17 -3.66 -12.13
C GLY A 43 6.20 -2.66 -11.61
N LEU A 44 6.14 -2.31 -10.30
CA LEU A 44 7.12 -1.45 -9.63
C LEU A 44 8.09 -2.29 -8.82
N ALA A 45 9.34 -2.36 -9.26
CA ALA A 45 10.40 -3.12 -8.57
C ALA A 45 10.54 -2.67 -7.11
N GLY A 46 10.70 -3.62 -6.19
CA GLY A 46 10.77 -3.39 -4.75
C GLY A 46 9.42 -3.23 -4.04
N PHE A 47 8.34 -2.91 -4.75
CA PHE A 47 7.01 -2.75 -4.17
C PHE A 47 6.01 -3.83 -4.61
N GLY A 48 5.79 -3.97 -5.92
CA GLY A 48 4.87 -4.97 -6.44
C GLY A 48 5.16 -5.26 -7.90
N VAL A 49 5.77 -6.40 -8.19
CA VAL A 49 6.10 -6.82 -9.54
C VAL A 49 5.94 -8.33 -9.68
N PRO A 50 5.20 -8.81 -10.70
CA PRO A 50 5.17 -10.21 -11.07
C PRO A 50 6.40 -10.56 -11.91
N ASP A 51 6.94 -11.77 -11.74
CA ASP A 51 7.88 -12.37 -12.68
C ASP A 51 7.14 -13.03 -13.87
N ASP A 52 7.91 -13.53 -14.85
CA ASP A 52 7.38 -14.20 -16.05
C ASP A 52 6.58 -15.49 -15.72
N LYS A 53 6.71 -16.03 -14.51
CA LYS A 53 5.98 -17.20 -14.02
C LYS A 53 4.75 -16.81 -13.19
N GLY A 54 4.49 -15.51 -13.04
CA GLY A 54 3.39 -14.99 -12.23
C GLY A 54 3.65 -14.96 -10.72
N ASN A 55 4.90 -15.16 -10.27
CA ASN A 55 5.25 -14.98 -8.87
C ASN A 55 5.45 -13.49 -8.57
N TRP A 56 4.78 -13.02 -7.54
CA TRP A 56 4.85 -11.63 -7.11
C TRP A 56 5.95 -11.42 -6.06
N THR A 57 6.64 -10.27 -6.15
CA THR A 57 7.66 -9.84 -5.17
C THR A 57 7.51 -8.35 -4.86
N GLY A 58 7.95 -7.93 -3.68
CA GLY A 58 7.97 -6.54 -3.26
C GLY A 58 7.42 -6.32 -1.85
N LEU A 59 7.68 -5.14 -1.30
CA LEU A 59 7.28 -4.74 0.06
C LEU A 59 5.74 -4.77 0.23
N ASP A 60 5.01 -4.26 -0.76
CA ASP A 60 3.54 -4.26 -0.77
C ASP A 60 2.98 -5.67 -0.93
N VAL A 61 3.65 -6.51 -1.72
CA VAL A 61 3.30 -7.93 -1.90
C VAL A 61 3.47 -8.69 -0.59
N GLU A 62 4.58 -8.47 0.12
CA GLU A 62 4.81 -9.12 1.41
C GLU A 62 3.83 -8.65 2.48
N TYR A 63 3.34 -7.41 2.41
CA TYR A 63 2.28 -6.95 3.29
C TYR A 63 0.99 -7.75 3.09
N CYS A 64 0.55 -7.96 1.85
CA CYS A 64 -0.62 -8.80 1.56
C CYS A 64 -0.40 -10.26 1.97
N ARG A 65 0.79 -10.79 1.77
CA ARG A 65 1.15 -12.12 2.26
C ARG A 65 1.16 -12.23 3.78
N ALA A 66 1.54 -11.15 4.48
CA ALA A 66 1.46 -11.07 5.94
C ALA A 66 0.01 -11.13 6.43
N ILE A 67 -0.92 -10.42 5.76
CA ILE A 67 -2.36 -10.54 6.05
C ILE A 67 -2.85 -11.98 5.83
N ALA A 68 -2.48 -12.60 4.73
CA ALA A 68 -2.86 -14.00 4.44
C ALA A 68 -2.27 -14.98 5.46
N ALA A 69 -1.01 -14.80 5.84
CA ALA A 69 -0.37 -15.60 6.89
C ALA A 69 -1.10 -15.48 8.23
N ALA A 70 -1.50 -14.26 8.62
CA ALA A 70 -2.27 -14.02 9.84
C ALA A 70 -3.61 -14.77 9.85
N ILE A 71 -4.31 -14.82 8.70
CA ILE A 71 -5.65 -15.41 8.58
C ILE A 71 -5.59 -16.92 8.38
N PHE A 72 -4.71 -17.41 7.49
CA PHE A 72 -4.70 -18.78 6.97
C PHE A 72 -3.50 -19.62 7.43
N ASP A 73 -2.50 -19.04 8.10
CA ASP A 73 -1.17 -19.64 8.32
C ASP A 73 -0.49 -20.03 6.98
N ASP A 74 -0.87 -19.37 5.89
CA ASP A 74 -0.35 -19.62 4.55
C ASP A 74 -0.21 -18.30 3.76
N PRO A 75 1.02 -17.80 3.52
CA PRO A 75 1.25 -16.56 2.79
C PRO A 75 0.95 -16.64 1.30
N THR A 76 0.69 -17.85 0.77
CA THR A 76 0.35 -18.07 -0.65
C THR A 76 -1.14 -17.85 -0.94
N LYS A 77 -1.98 -17.76 0.08
CA LYS A 77 -3.43 -17.54 -0.04
C LYS A 77 -3.77 -16.10 -0.40
N VAL A 78 -3.13 -15.58 -1.43
CA VAL A 78 -3.36 -14.22 -1.97
C VAL A 78 -3.55 -14.30 -3.48
N LYS A 79 -4.63 -13.67 -3.95
CA LYS A 79 -4.80 -13.33 -5.36
C LYS A 79 -4.40 -11.87 -5.55
N PHE A 80 -3.34 -11.62 -6.31
CA PHE A 80 -2.93 -10.28 -6.68
C PHE A 80 -3.66 -9.80 -7.93
N THR A 81 -4.18 -8.57 -7.88
CA THR A 81 -4.79 -7.88 -9.03
C THR A 81 -3.91 -6.68 -9.36
N PRO A 82 -3.27 -6.65 -10.56
CA PRO A 82 -2.49 -5.51 -10.99
C PRO A 82 -3.42 -4.33 -11.33
N LEU A 83 -3.21 -3.18 -10.68
CA LEU A 83 -4.06 -2.00 -10.82
C LEU A 83 -3.23 -0.78 -11.22
N SER A 84 -3.74 0.01 -12.19
CA SER A 84 -3.16 1.30 -12.52
C SER A 84 -3.38 2.32 -11.38
N ALA A 85 -2.69 3.45 -11.42
CA ALA A 85 -2.93 4.53 -10.45
C ALA A 85 -4.36 5.09 -10.53
N LYS A 86 -4.98 5.04 -11.71
CA LYS A 86 -6.35 5.52 -11.95
C LYS A 86 -7.41 4.53 -11.46
N ASP A 87 -7.20 3.22 -11.68
CA ASP A 87 -8.25 2.21 -11.49
C ASP A 87 -8.29 1.66 -10.05
N ARG A 88 -7.20 1.80 -9.29
CA ARG A 88 -7.03 1.18 -7.96
C ARG A 88 -8.16 1.49 -6.97
N PHE A 89 -8.66 2.72 -6.96
CA PHE A 89 -9.70 3.11 -6.01
C PHE A 89 -11.07 2.54 -6.40
N THR A 90 -11.39 2.51 -7.69
CA THR A 90 -12.62 1.89 -8.19
C THR A 90 -12.65 0.39 -7.89
N ALA A 91 -11.53 -0.31 -8.09
CA ALA A 91 -11.41 -1.73 -7.77
C ALA A 91 -11.59 -2.00 -6.27
N LEU A 92 -11.06 -1.14 -5.39
CA LEU A 92 -11.27 -1.26 -3.95
C LEU A 92 -12.73 -0.97 -3.56
N GLN A 93 -13.31 0.11 -4.08
CA GLN A 93 -14.69 0.52 -3.78
C GLN A 93 -15.72 -0.50 -4.26
N SER A 94 -15.52 -1.12 -5.42
CA SER A 94 -16.41 -2.15 -5.97
C SER A 94 -16.32 -3.51 -5.26
N GLY A 95 -15.28 -3.71 -4.42
CA GLY A 95 -15.03 -5.00 -3.78
C GLY A 95 -14.32 -6.02 -4.67
N GLU A 96 -13.77 -5.62 -5.81
CA GLU A 96 -12.90 -6.48 -6.62
C GLU A 96 -11.66 -6.91 -5.84
N VAL A 97 -11.15 -6.03 -4.98
CA VAL A 97 -10.10 -6.33 -4.01
C VAL A 97 -10.56 -6.03 -2.59
N ASP A 98 -10.06 -6.80 -1.62
CA ASP A 98 -10.36 -6.64 -0.20
C ASP A 98 -9.51 -5.55 0.45
N VAL A 99 -8.29 -5.42 -0.04
CA VAL A 99 -7.29 -4.45 0.42
C VAL A 99 -6.48 -3.95 -0.77
N LEU A 100 -6.13 -2.68 -0.74
CA LEU A 100 -5.23 -2.06 -1.71
C LEU A 100 -3.89 -1.81 -1.03
N VAL A 101 -2.84 -2.54 -1.45
CA VAL A 101 -1.45 -2.32 -1.04
C VAL A 101 -0.64 -2.10 -2.32
N ARG A 102 -0.51 -0.82 -2.70
CA ARG A 102 -0.03 -0.44 -4.02
C ARG A 102 0.60 0.96 -3.98
N ASN A 103 1.67 1.13 -3.18
CA ASN A 103 2.36 2.41 -3.03
C ASN A 103 1.36 3.59 -3.11
N THR A 104 0.36 3.57 -2.23
CA THR A 104 -0.78 4.51 -2.29
C THR A 104 -0.63 5.57 -1.21
N THR A 105 -0.43 6.81 -1.63
CA THR A 105 -0.32 7.95 -0.73
C THR A 105 -1.62 8.22 0.00
N TRP A 106 -1.57 8.28 1.32
CA TRP A 106 -2.67 8.73 2.14
C TRP A 106 -2.83 10.25 2.01
N THR A 107 -3.97 10.69 1.53
CA THR A 107 -4.34 12.12 1.46
C THR A 107 -5.73 12.32 2.03
N MET A 108 -6.01 13.52 2.52
CA MET A 108 -7.34 13.86 3.06
C MET A 108 -8.46 13.57 2.06
N SER A 109 -8.27 13.92 0.77
CA SER A 109 -9.29 13.68 -0.25
C SER A 109 -9.53 12.19 -0.52
N ARG A 110 -8.48 11.37 -0.56
CA ARG A 110 -8.63 9.92 -0.73
C ARG A 110 -9.31 9.25 0.46
N ASP A 111 -8.97 9.69 1.66
CA ASP A 111 -9.57 9.22 2.90
C ASP A 111 -11.06 9.61 2.96
N THR A 112 -11.36 10.90 2.94
CA THR A 112 -12.70 11.41 3.27
C THR A 112 -13.68 11.39 2.11
N GLN A 113 -13.22 11.63 0.85
CA GLN A 113 -14.10 11.73 -0.32
C GLN A 113 -14.32 10.40 -1.02
N LEU A 114 -13.36 9.46 -0.93
CA LEU A 114 -13.48 8.15 -1.56
C LEU A 114 -14.01 7.07 -0.61
N GLY A 115 -14.26 7.39 0.65
CA GLY A 115 -14.78 6.43 1.63
C GLY A 115 -13.78 5.32 1.96
N LEU A 116 -12.52 5.67 2.16
CA LEU A 116 -11.42 4.74 2.40
C LEU A 116 -10.77 4.99 3.76
N ASN A 117 -10.46 3.94 4.49
CA ASN A 117 -9.57 3.97 5.64
C ASN A 117 -8.15 3.63 5.19
N PHE A 118 -7.20 4.50 5.51
CA PHE A 118 -5.77 4.21 5.34
C PHE A 118 -5.21 3.61 6.63
N GLY A 119 -4.52 2.47 6.49
CA GLY A 119 -3.78 1.85 7.58
C GLY A 119 -2.49 2.61 7.91
N PRO A 120 -1.62 2.05 8.76
CA PRO A 120 -0.34 2.65 9.08
C PRO A 120 0.51 2.88 7.84
N ILE A 121 1.34 3.91 7.89
CA ILE A 121 2.28 4.21 6.80
C ILE A 121 3.33 3.11 6.75
N ASN A 122 3.29 2.28 5.70
CA ASN A 122 4.24 1.20 5.49
C ASN A 122 5.50 1.67 4.74
N TYR A 123 5.45 2.87 4.12
CA TYR A 123 6.61 3.50 3.52
C TYR A 123 6.47 5.03 3.50
N TYR A 124 7.40 5.73 4.16
CA TYR A 124 7.52 7.18 4.12
C TYR A 124 8.35 7.56 2.89
N ASP A 125 7.71 8.21 1.92
CA ASP A 125 8.31 8.65 0.67
C ASP A 125 8.11 10.15 0.44
N GLY A 126 8.61 10.62 -0.68
CA GLY A 126 8.40 11.96 -1.21
C GLY A 126 8.65 11.97 -2.71
N GLN A 127 8.11 12.95 -3.40
CA GLN A 127 8.28 13.09 -4.85
C GLN A 127 9.62 13.73 -5.19
N GLY A 128 10.27 13.20 -6.24
CA GLY A 128 11.52 13.73 -6.79
C GLY A 128 11.49 13.86 -8.31
N PHE A 129 12.65 14.09 -8.89
CA PHE A 129 12.86 14.18 -10.33
C PHE A 129 14.03 13.31 -10.77
N LEU A 130 13.86 12.59 -11.87
CA LEU A 130 14.89 11.86 -12.58
C LEU A 130 15.24 12.61 -13.87
N VAL A 131 16.52 12.87 -14.08
CA VAL A 131 17.01 13.58 -15.26
C VAL A 131 18.21 12.86 -15.88
N ARG A 132 18.47 13.12 -17.17
CA ARG A 132 19.72 12.68 -17.82
C ARG A 132 20.88 13.55 -17.34
N LYS A 133 22.01 12.94 -16.99
CA LYS A 133 23.24 13.63 -16.59
C LYS A 133 23.71 14.66 -17.63
N LYS A 134 23.49 14.38 -18.93
CA LYS A 134 23.83 15.30 -20.04
C LYS A 134 23.08 16.63 -20.00
N LEU A 135 21.95 16.72 -19.25
CA LEU A 135 21.23 17.97 -19.07
C LEU A 135 22.00 18.96 -18.19
N ASN A 136 23.00 18.46 -17.44
CA ASN A 136 23.89 19.21 -16.57
C ASN A 136 23.16 20.11 -15.56
N VAL A 137 22.02 19.62 -15.02
CA VAL A 137 21.28 20.23 -13.93
C VAL A 137 21.54 19.48 -12.63
N SER A 138 21.63 20.19 -11.53
CA SER A 138 21.91 19.66 -10.20
C SER A 138 20.78 19.90 -9.20
N SER A 139 19.80 20.68 -9.58
CA SER A 139 18.65 21.06 -8.76
C SER A 139 17.35 21.04 -9.58
N ALA A 140 16.25 20.67 -8.94
CA ALA A 140 14.91 20.76 -9.53
C ALA A 140 14.50 22.20 -9.85
N LEU A 141 15.11 23.19 -9.21
CA LEU A 141 14.89 24.60 -9.51
C LEU A 141 15.45 25.04 -10.87
N GLU A 142 16.32 24.23 -11.46
CA GLU A 142 16.90 24.47 -12.80
C GLU A 142 16.04 23.89 -13.93
N LEU A 143 14.89 23.26 -13.59
CA LEU A 143 13.99 22.62 -14.57
C LEU A 143 12.96 23.60 -15.17
N SER A 144 13.17 24.93 -15.05
CA SER A 144 12.25 25.90 -15.66
C SER A 144 12.29 25.80 -17.19
N GLY A 145 11.13 25.58 -17.82
CA GLY A 145 10.98 25.38 -19.26
C GLY A 145 11.08 23.91 -19.70
N ALA A 146 11.38 22.98 -18.79
CA ALA A 146 11.51 21.57 -19.13
C ALA A 146 10.16 20.90 -19.43
N SER A 147 10.20 19.87 -20.29
CA SER A 147 9.13 18.89 -20.45
C SER A 147 9.26 17.80 -19.39
N VAL A 148 8.17 17.53 -18.64
CA VAL A 148 8.16 16.61 -17.51
C VAL A 148 7.15 15.49 -17.73
N CYS A 149 7.64 14.26 -17.84
CA CYS A 149 6.81 13.07 -17.90
C CYS A 149 6.24 12.74 -16.51
N VAL A 150 4.94 12.48 -16.43
CA VAL A 150 4.24 12.13 -15.18
C VAL A 150 3.08 11.16 -15.45
N GLN A 151 2.76 10.31 -14.48
CA GLN A 151 1.63 9.39 -14.59
C GLN A 151 0.33 10.04 -14.09
N GLN A 152 -0.74 9.89 -14.88
CA GLN A 152 -2.10 10.33 -14.57
C GLN A 152 -2.67 9.68 -13.31
N GLY A 153 -3.48 10.43 -12.56
CA GLY A 153 -4.22 9.94 -11.38
C GLY A 153 -3.35 9.73 -10.13
N THR A 154 -2.18 10.36 -10.11
CA THR A 154 -1.24 10.33 -8.99
C THR A 154 -1.25 11.65 -8.20
N THR A 155 -0.78 11.62 -6.96
CA THR A 155 -0.45 12.81 -6.19
C THR A 155 0.66 13.60 -6.86
N THR A 156 1.59 12.89 -7.50
CA THR A 156 2.77 13.47 -8.15
C THR A 156 2.40 14.35 -9.36
N GLU A 157 1.30 14.06 -10.05
CA GLU A 157 0.75 14.94 -11.10
C GLU A 157 0.29 16.29 -10.51
N LEU A 158 -0.38 16.27 -9.36
CA LEU A 158 -0.86 17.48 -8.67
C LEU A 158 0.29 18.28 -8.05
N ASN A 159 1.20 17.60 -7.35
CA ASN A 159 2.35 18.23 -6.70
C ASN A 159 3.30 18.87 -7.72
N LEU A 160 3.45 18.27 -8.91
CA LEU A 160 4.23 18.86 -10.01
C LEU A 160 3.74 20.27 -10.35
N ALA A 161 2.43 20.42 -10.54
CA ALA A 161 1.84 21.72 -10.86
C ALA A 161 2.04 22.73 -9.72
N ASP A 162 1.86 22.30 -8.47
CA ASP A 162 2.03 23.14 -7.30
C ASP A 162 3.48 23.60 -7.11
N TYR A 163 4.46 22.69 -7.28
CA TYR A 163 5.87 23.00 -7.14
C TYR A 163 6.34 24.05 -8.16
N PHE A 164 6.01 23.84 -9.43
CA PHE A 164 6.41 24.80 -10.48
C PHE A 164 5.74 26.16 -10.31
N ARG A 165 4.45 26.18 -9.93
CA ARG A 165 3.72 27.41 -9.63
C ARG A 165 4.32 28.16 -8.43
N ALA A 166 4.61 27.47 -7.34
CA ALA A 166 5.18 28.06 -6.13
C ALA A 166 6.55 28.71 -6.39
N ASN A 167 7.36 28.08 -7.24
CA ASN A 167 8.69 28.57 -7.62
C ASN A 167 8.68 29.50 -8.83
N LYS A 168 7.49 29.88 -9.34
CA LYS A 168 7.33 30.77 -10.53
C LYS A 168 8.04 30.23 -11.77
N MET A 169 8.16 28.92 -11.89
CA MET A 169 8.77 28.23 -13.02
C MET A 169 7.72 27.83 -14.06
N LYS A 170 8.12 27.74 -15.31
CA LYS A 170 7.32 27.21 -16.40
C LYS A 170 7.72 25.74 -16.65
N TYR A 171 6.81 24.92 -17.13
CA TYR A 171 7.08 23.55 -17.57
C TYR A 171 6.01 23.10 -18.57
N GLU A 172 6.31 22.02 -19.29
CA GLU A 172 5.36 21.29 -20.10
C GLU A 172 5.05 19.95 -19.43
N SER A 173 3.79 19.72 -19.03
CA SER A 173 3.36 18.43 -18.47
C SER A 173 3.06 17.44 -19.59
N VAL A 174 3.76 16.31 -19.61
CA VAL A 174 3.52 15.21 -20.56
C VAL A 174 2.97 14.01 -19.78
N VAL A 175 1.65 13.80 -19.86
CA VAL A 175 0.89 12.89 -19.03
C VAL A 175 0.66 11.56 -19.74
N PHE A 176 0.86 10.44 -19.02
CA PHE A 176 0.66 9.08 -19.50
C PHE A 176 -0.28 8.28 -18.59
N ALA A 177 -0.96 7.29 -19.15
CA ALA A 177 -1.91 6.47 -18.40
C ALA A 177 -1.21 5.49 -17.45
N THR A 178 -0.07 4.96 -17.83
CA THR A 178 0.68 3.95 -17.07
C THR A 178 2.10 4.38 -16.75
N SER A 179 2.71 3.78 -15.72
CA SER A 179 4.11 4.01 -15.38
C SER A 179 5.05 3.56 -16.52
N ASP A 180 4.77 2.42 -17.14
CA ASP A 180 5.58 1.89 -18.24
C ASP A 180 5.59 2.81 -19.46
N GLU A 181 4.45 3.41 -19.83
CA GLU A 181 4.40 4.42 -20.90
C GLU A 181 5.21 5.66 -20.53
N THR A 182 5.11 6.11 -19.27
CA THR A 182 5.85 7.27 -18.76
C THR A 182 7.35 7.04 -18.87
N VAL A 183 7.83 5.87 -18.39
CA VAL A 183 9.25 5.50 -18.43
C VAL A 183 9.75 5.39 -19.86
N LYS A 184 9.02 4.70 -20.75
CA LYS A 184 9.39 4.57 -22.16
C LYS A 184 9.46 5.91 -22.87
N ALA A 185 8.51 6.82 -22.60
CA ALA A 185 8.55 8.16 -23.18
C ALA A 185 9.74 8.97 -22.69
N TYR A 186 10.05 8.91 -21.39
CA TYR A 186 11.25 9.54 -20.85
C TYR A 186 12.51 8.92 -21.43
N ASP A 187 12.64 7.60 -21.49
CA ASP A 187 13.83 6.90 -22.01
C ASP A 187 14.10 7.24 -23.48
N SER A 188 13.05 7.32 -24.30
CA SER A 188 13.13 7.74 -25.72
C SER A 188 13.47 9.21 -25.94
N GLY A 189 13.50 10.04 -24.88
CA GLY A 189 13.84 11.47 -24.98
C GLY A 189 12.66 12.39 -25.23
N ARG A 190 11.41 11.92 -25.10
CA ARG A 190 10.22 12.77 -25.24
C ARG A 190 10.08 13.81 -24.14
N CYS A 191 10.62 13.53 -22.92
CA CYS A 191 10.63 14.47 -21.81
C CYS A 191 12.07 14.70 -21.34
N ASP A 192 12.34 15.88 -20.81
CA ASP A 192 13.62 16.25 -20.20
C ASP A 192 13.76 15.63 -18.80
N ALA A 193 12.67 15.58 -18.05
CA ALA A 193 12.60 15.01 -16.72
C ALA A 193 11.46 14.01 -16.59
N PHE A 194 11.59 13.10 -15.63
CA PHE A 194 10.54 12.20 -15.16
C PHE A 194 10.31 12.41 -13.68
N THR A 195 9.05 12.49 -13.23
CA THR A 195 8.70 12.70 -11.83
C THR A 195 7.72 11.63 -11.32
N THR A 196 8.03 11.09 -10.16
CA THR A 196 7.19 10.23 -9.33
C THR A 196 7.78 10.21 -7.92
N ASP A 197 7.29 9.33 -7.03
CA ASP A 197 7.90 9.06 -5.72
C ASP A 197 9.39 8.72 -5.88
N ALA A 198 10.23 9.19 -4.98
CA ALA A 198 11.68 8.99 -5.06
C ALA A 198 12.06 7.50 -5.10
N SER A 199 11.39 6.67 -4.29
CA SER A 199 11.59 5.21 -4.34
C SER A 199 11.21 4.64 -5.72
N GLY A 200 10.14 5.16 -6.32
CA GLY A 200 9.72 4.83 -7.68
C GLY A 200 10.75 5.24 -8.71
N LEU A 201 11.38 6.42 -8.58
CA LEU A 201 12.45 6.85 -9.49
C LEU A 201 13.65 5.90 -9.45
N TYR A 202 14.05 5.41 -8.28
CA TYR A 202 15.11 4.40 -8.17
C TYR A 202 14.71 3.10 -8.85
N ALA A 203 13.46 2.66 -8.70
CA ALA A 203 12.95 1.45 -9.33
C ALA A 203 12.88 1.58 -10.86
N GLU A 204 12.30 2.67 -11.35
CA GLU A 204 12.08 2.89 -12.78
C GLU A 204 13.41 3.17 -13.52
N ARG A 205 14.38 3.78 -12.84
CA ARG A 205 15.73 3.94 -13.40
C ARG A 205 16.36 2.62 -13.83
N LEU A 206 16.08 1.51 -13.13
CA LEU A 206 16.61 0.19 -13.49
C LEU A 206 16.07 -0.34 -14.83
N LYS A 207 14.93 0.17 -15.30
CA LYS A 207 14.30 -0.22 -16.58
C LYS A 207 14.83 0.57 -17.78
N LEU A 208 15.60 1.65 -17.56
CA LEU A 208 16.11 2.51 -18.62
C LEU A 208 17.21 1.80 -19.43
N THR A 209 17.34 2.17 -20.69
CA THR A 209 18.37 1.63 -21.60
C THR A 209 19.79 1.81 -21.04
N ASN A 210 20.08 2.97 -20.42
CA ASN A 210 21.35 3.29 -19.78
C ASN A 210 21.14 3.89 -18.38
N PRO A 211 20.84 3.07 -17.34
CA PRO A 211 20.53 3.58 -15.99
C PRO A 211 21.62 4.49 -15.40
N ALA A 212 22.90 4.24 -15.76
CA ALA A 212 24.05 5.00 -15.28
C ALA A 212 24.12 6.46 -15.79
N ASP A 213 23.44 6.75 -16.91
CA ASP A 213 23.39 8.09 -17.51
C ASP A 213 22.32 9.00 -16.89
N HIS A 214 21.63 8.52 -15.85
CA HIS A 214 20.54 9.21 -15.20
C HIS A 214 20.84 9.44 -13.73
N ILE A 215 20.29 10.53 -13.18
CA ILE A 215 20.41 10.90 -11.77
C ILE A 215 19.06 11.31 -11.22
N VAL A 216 18.74 10.89 -9.99
CA VAL A 216 17.65 11.43 -9.20
C VAL A 216 18.17 12.70 -8.54
N LEU A 217 17.48 13.82 -8.76
CA LEU A 217 17.84 15.11 -8.15
C LEU A 217 17.62 15.07 -6.62
N PRO A 218 18.33 15.91 -5.85
CA PRO A 218 18.31 15.80 -4.39
C PRO A 218 17.03 16.32 -3.74
N GLU A 219 16.25 17.15 -4.43
CA GLU A 219 15.05 17.75 -3.86
C GLU A 219 13.92 16.73 -3.73
N ILE A 220 13.29 16.73 -2.57
CA ILE A 220 12.02 16.08 -2.29
C ILE A 220 10.95 17.17 -2.18
N ILE A 221 10.00 17.18 -3.11
CA ILE A 221 9.06 18.27 -3.29
C ILE A 221 7.69 18.04 -2.64
N SER A 222 7.45 16.84 -2.08
CA SER A 222 6.20 16.53 -1.40
C SER A 222 6.41 15.53 -0.25
N LYS A 223 5.36 15.28 0.51
CA LYS A 223 5.23 14.15 1.43
C LYS A 223 4.34 13.09 0.80
N GLU A 224 4.85 11.89 0.68
CA GLU A 224 4.12 10.73 0.15
C GLU A 224 4.07 9.63 1.22
N PRO A 225 3.13 9.74 2.21
CA PRO A 225 2.93 8.68 3.19
C PRO A 225 2.16 7.53 2.54
N LEU A 226 2.89 6.48 2.17
CA LEU A 226 2.30 5.32 1.50
C LEU A 226 1.75 4.34 2.55
N GLY A 227 0.56 3.82 2.30
CA GLY A 227 -0.06 2.86 3.20
C GLY A 227 -1.13 1.99 2.52
N PRO A 228 -1.52 0.88 3.19
CA PRO A 228 -2.64 0.06 2.75
C PRO A 228 -3.95 0.84 2.90
N ALA A 229 -4.90 0.58 2.01
CA ALA A 229 -6.24 1.15 2.11
C ALA A 229 -7.30 0.06 2.06
N VAL A 230 -8.40 0.27 2.82
CA VAL A 230 -9.59 -0.56 2.84
C VAL A 230 -10.84 0.31 2.70
N ARG A 231 -11.99 -0.26 2.40
CA ARG A 231 -13.27 0.45 2.38
C ARG A 231 -13.68 0.88 3.80
N HIS A 232 -14.38 2.01 3.92
CA HIS A 232 -15.06 2.38 5.16
C HIS A 232 -16.12 1.35 5.58
N GLY A 233 -16.47 1.35 6.88
CA GLY A 233 -17.60 0.61 7.42
C GLY A 233 -17.31 -0.85 7.80
N ASP A 234 -16.06 -1.30 7.75
CA ASP A 234 -15.62 -2.61 8.25
C ASP A 234 -14.42 -2.42 9.19
N ASP A 235 -14.71 -2.03 10.43
CA ASP A 235 -13.69 -1.72 11.44
C ASP A 235 -12.85 -2.94 11.80
N GLN A 236 -13.45 -4.15 11.83
CA GLN A 236 -12.72 -5.38 12.09
C GLN A 236 -11.69 -5.66 10.99
N TRP A 237 -12.06 -5.47 9.72
CA TRP A 237 -11.13 -5.65 8.60
C TRP A 237 -10.00 -4.61 8.63
N PHE A 238 -10.37 -3.36 8.92
CA PHE A 238 -9.39 -2.29 9.09
C PHE A 238 -8.41 -2.58 10.22
N ASP A 239 -8.90 -3.08 11.36
CA ASP A 239 -8.05 -3.48 12.50
C ASP A 239 -7.08 -4.60 12.11
N ILE A 240 -7.52 -5.63 11.41
CA ILE A 240 -6.62 -6.69 10.95
C ILE A 240 -5.51 -6.12 10.08
N VAL A 241 -5.85 -5.33 9.06
CA VAL A 241 -4.86 -4.74 8.14
C VAL A 241 -3.88 -3.84 8.91
N LYS A 242 -4.36 -3.02 9.81
CA LYS A 242 -3.56 -2.12 10.66
C LYS A 242 -2.61 -2.88 11.57
N TRP A 243 -3.13 -3.86 12.32
CA TRP A 243 -2.34 -4.60 13.30
C TRP A 243 -1.30 -5.52 12.70
N VAL A 244 -1.50 -6.02 11.48
CA VAL A 244 -0.46 -6.74 10.72
C VAL A 244 0.81 -5.89 10.59
N HIS A 245 0.70 -4.60 10.25
CA HIS A 245 1.86 -3.72 10.19
C HIS A 245 2.51 -3.53 11.54
N TYR A 246 1.72 -3.21 12.57
CA TYR A 246 2.28 -2.99 13.91
C TYR A 246 2.92 -4.24 14.49
N ALA A 247 2.43 -5.43 14.18
CA ALA A 247 3.08 -6.67 14.56
C ALA A 247 4.46 -6.82 13.90
N MET A 248 4.59 -6.50 12.61
CA MET A 248 5.86 -6.55 11.90
C MET A 248 6.85 -5.51 12.42
N VAL A 249 6.40 -4.29 12.69
CA VAL A 249 7.24 -3.20 13.24
C VAL A 249 7.65 -3.51 14.68
N GLY A 250 6.72 -3.97 15.53
CA GLY A 250 7.01 -4.36 16.91
C GLY A 250 7.96 -5.56 17.00
N ALA A 251 7.83 -6.54 16.09
CA ALA A 251 8.76 -7.66 16.01
C ALA A 251 10.18 -7.19 15.68
N GLU A 252 10.36 -6.21 14.80
CA GLU A 252 11.67 -5.60 14.54
C GLU A 252 12.21 -4.91 15.79
N GLU A 253 11.37 -4.16 16.51
CA GLU A 253 11.75 -3.44 17.73
C GLU A 253 12.25 -4.40 18.82
N PHE A 254 11.58 -5.55 18.98
CA PHE A 254 11.94 -6.56 19.97
C PHE A 254 13.00 -7.56 19.47
N GLY A 255 13.54 -7.39 18.27
CA GLY A 255 14.54 -8.28 17.69
C GLY A 255 13.99 -9.68 17.35
N VAL A 256 12.66 -9.79 17.17
CA VAL A 256 12.01 -11.02 16.71
C VAL A 256 12.11 -11.06 15.18
N THR A 257 12.71 -12.12 14.65
CA THR A 257 12.97 -12.32 13.23
C THR A 257 12.38 -13.63 12.75
N LYS A 258 12.29 -13.81 11.43
CA LYS A 258 11.91 -15.09 10.83
C LYS A 258 12.78 -16.24 11.31
N ALA A 259 14.07 -15.98 11.54
CA ALA A 259 15.02 -17.02 11.94
C ALA A 259 14.89 -17.45 13.40
N ASN A 260 14.43 -16.55 14.31
CA ASN A 260 14.41 -16.83 15.74
C ASN A 260 13.00 -16.90 16.35
N VAL A 261 11.93 -16.69 15.58
CA VAL A 261 10.56 -16.59 16.11
C VAL A 261 10.14 -17.81 16.92
N ASP A 262 10.52 -19.02 16.50
CA ASP A 262 10.22 -20.26 17.23
C ASP A 262 10.89 -20.31 18.63
N GLN A 263 12.11 -19.78 18.73
CA GLN A 263 12.82 -19.65 20.01
C GLN A 263 12.16 -18.57 20.87
N MET A 264 11.73 -17.46 20.28
CA MET A 264 11.15 -16.30 20.96
C MET A 264 9.76 -16.60 21.58
N LEU A 265 9.08 -17.66 21.18
CA LEU A 265 7.89 -18.17 21.90
C LEU A 265 8.17 -18.51 23.37
N LYS A 266 9.44 -18.82 23.72
CA LYS A 266 9.89 -19.14 25.06
C LYS A 266 10.50 -17.95 25.80
N SER A 267 10.40 -16.74 25.23
CA SER A 267 10.95 -15.50 25.83
C SER A 267 10.25 -15.21 27.16
N ASP A 268 11.01 -14.69 28.12
CA ASP A 268 10.45 -14.20 29.38
C ASP A 268 9.91 -12.75 29.27
N ASN A 269 10.21 -12.05 28.17
CA ASN A 269 9.70 -10.72 27.90
C ASN A 269 8.18 -10.75 27.68
N PRO A 270 7.37 -10.07 28.52
CA PRO A 270 5.92 -10.11 28.40
C PRO A 270 5.39 -9.45 27.11
N GLU A 271 6.13 -8.50 26.53
CA GLU A 271 5.72 -7.86 25.26
C GLU A 271 5.89 -8.82 24.10
N ILE A 272 6.96 -9.61 24.07
CA ILE A 272 7.16 -10.68 23.08
C ILE A 272 6.10 -11.79 23.26
N LYS A 273 5.80 -12.18 24.51
CA LYS A 273 4.74 -13.18 24.78
C LYS A 273 3.39 -12.72 24.22
N ARG A 274 3.01 -11.46 24.45
CA ARG A 274 1.76 -10.92 23.91
C ARG A 274 1.78 -10.81 22.40
N LEU A 275 2.86 -10.32 21.82
CA LEU A 275 3.04 -10.24 20.36
C LEU A 275 2.87 -11.61 19.69
N LEU A 276 3.52 -12.64 20.23
CA LEU A 276 3.51 -13.97 19.62
C LEU A 276 2.31 -14.84 20.04
N GLY A 277 1.40 -14.30 20.87
CA GLY A 277 0.18 -14.99 21.29
C GLY A 277 0.38 -16.05 22.38
N ALA A 278 1.56 -16.10 23.03
CA ALA A 278 1.83 -16.96 24.17
C ALA A 278 1.15 -16.45 25.46
N GLU A 279 0.75 -15.17 25.50
CA GLU A 279 0.02 -14.54 26.60
C GLU A 279 -1.07 -13.62 26.04
N GLY A 280 -2.26 -13.63 26.68
CA GLY A 280 -3.41 -12.85 26.26
C GLY A 280 -4.21 -13.49 25.12
N LYS A 281 -5.31 -12.81 24.73
CA LYS A 281 -6.27 -13.29 23.70
C LYS A 281 -6.50 -12.22 22.63
N PHE A 282 -5.45 -11.52 22.23
CA PHE A 282 -5.55 -10.35 21.34
C PHE A 282 -5.96 -10.70 19.92
N GLY A 283 -5.64 -11.92 19.44
CA GLY A 283 -6.11 -12.39 18.15
C GLY A 283 -7.63 -12.53 18.09
N GLU A 284 -8.25 -13.05 19.16
CA GLU A 284 -9.70 -13.23 19.23
C GLU A 284 -10.45 -11.89 19.10
N THR A 285 -9.89 -10.78 19.62
CA THR A 285 -10.52 -9.44 19.56
C THR A 285 -10.65 -8.90 18.15
N ILE A 286 -9.81 -9.35 17.21
CA ILE A 286 -9.85 -8.98 15.79
C ILE A 286 -10.35 -10.14 14.90
N GLY A 287 -10.87 -11.23 15.52
CA GLY A 287 -11.44 -12.38 14.79
C GLY A 287 -10.41 -13.36 14.20
N LEU A 288 -9.18 -13.33 14.71
CA LEU A 288 -8.09 -14.23 14.34
C LEU A 288 -7.72 -15.19 15.50
N THR A 289 -6.85 -16.14 15.24
CA THR A 289 -6.22 -16.97 16.30
C THR A 289 -5.18 -16.15 17.04
N ASN A 290 -4.86 -16.53 18.29
CA ASN A 290 -3.96 -15.72 19.12
C ASN A 290 -2.51 -15.70 18.61
N ASP A 291 -2.12 -16.71 17.81
CA ASP A 291 -0.81 -16.84 17.17
C ASP A 291 -0.67 -16.11 15.83
N TRP A 292 -1.63 -15.24 15.47
CA TRP A 292 -1.67 -14.52 14.18
C TRP A 292 -0.37 -13.77 13.86
N ALA A 293 0.22 -13.08 14.83
CA ALA A 293 1.46 -12.32 14.62
C ALA A 293 2.69 -13.26 14.54
N TYR A 294 2.71 -14.36 15.32
CA TYR A 294 3.71 -15.42 15.16
C TYR A 294 3.71 -15.95 13.72
N ARG A 295 2.53 -16.25 13.14
CA ARG A 295 2.40 -16.73 11.76
C ARG A 295 2.98 -15.74 10.76
N ILE A 296 2.73 -14.43 10.94
CA ILE A 296 3.31 -13.38 10.10
C ILE A 296 4.83 -13.48 10.11
N ILE A 297 5.43 -13.46 11.31
CA ILE A 297 6.89 -13.40 11.42
C ILE A 297 7.52 -14.71 10.95
N LYS A 298 6.91 -15.84 11.21
CA LYS A 298 7.37 -17.15 10.73
C LYS A 298 7.44 -17.22 9.20
N HIS A 299 6.44 -16.70 8.51
CA HIS A 299 6.36 -16.79 7.05
C HIS A 299 7.09 -15.64 6.33
N ILE A 300 6.95 -14.43 6.81
CA ILE A 300 7.41 -13.21 6.15
C ILE A 300 8.66 -12.63 6.82
N GLY A 301 8.72 -12.66 8.15
CA GLY A 301 9.69 -11.92 8.94
C GLY A 301 9.13 -10.60 9.45
N ASN A 302 9.98 -9.81 10.12
CA ASN A 302 9.63 -8.49 10.62
C ASN A 302 9.70 -7.41 9.51
N TYR A 303 9.31 -6.17 9.84
CA TYR A 303 9.31 -5.07 8.87
C TYR A 303 10.72 -4.77 8.32
N GLY A 304 11.75 -4.81 9.16
CA GLY A 304 13.14 -4.59 8.75
C GLY A 304 13.61 -5.63 7.74
N GLU A 305 13.32 -6.92 7.99
CA GLU A 305 13.67 -7.99 7.07
C GLU A 305 12.96 -7.83 5.72
N SER A 306 11.67 -7.45 5.74
CA SER A 306 10.91 -7.18 4.54
C SER A 306 11.44 -5.97 3.77
N PHE A 307 11.75 -4.87 4.46
CA PHE A 307 12.33 -3.68 3.86
C PHE A 307 13.68 -3.98 3.19
N GLU A 308 14.62 -4.58 3.94
CA GLU A 308 15.97 -4.85 3.44
C GLU A 308 15.96 -5.76 2.22
N ARG A 309 15.10 -6.76 2.19
CA ARG A 309 14.97 -7.73 1.09
C ARG A 309 14.39 -7.10 -0.17
N ASN A 310 13.41 -6.19 -0.04
CA ASN A 310 12.66 -5.69 -1.19
C ASN A 310 13.19 -4.35 -1.72
N VAL A 311 13.55 -3.41 -0.85
CA VAL A 311 13.95 -2.05 -1.24
C VAL A 311 15.29 -1.63 -0.65
N GLY A 312 15.75 -2.26 0.43
CA GLY A 312 16.95 -1.92 1.16
C GLY A 312 18.24 -2.51 0.57
N ALA A 313 19.24 -2.71 1.41
CA ALA A 313 20.57 -3.14 1.03
C ALA A 313 20.60 -4.52 0.34
N GLY A 314 19.65 -5.40 0.64
CA GLY A 314 19.51 -6.72 0.01
C GLY A 314 18.86 -6.68 -1.38
N SER A 315 18.40 -5.54 -1.85
CA SER A 315 17.73 -5.35 -3.14
C SER A 315 18.62 -4.61 -4.15
N PRO A 316 18.28 -4.65 -5.45
CA PRO A 316 18.94 -3.82 -6.45
C PRO A 316 18.76 -2.30 -6.23
N LEU A 317 17.73 -1.89 -5.48
CA LEU A 317 17.42 -0.49 -5.24
C LEU A 317 18.36 0.15 -4.22
N LYS A 318 18.82 -0.61 -3.22
CA LYS A 318 19.76 -0.19 -2.17
C LYS A 318 19.33 1.11 -1.47
N ILE A 319 18.03 1.28 -1.24
CA ILE A 319 17.50 2.46 -0.58
C ILE A 319 17.80 2.39 0.91
N ALA A 320 18.39 3.45 1.47
CA ALA A 320 18.61 3.57 2.90
C ALA A 320 17.28 3.67 3.65
N ARG A 321 17.21 3.14 4.88
CA ARG A 321 16.00 3.16 5.73
C ARG A 321 15.47 4.59 5.94
N GLY A 322 16.31 5.56 6.26
CA GLY A 322 15.89 6.95 6.50
C GLY A 322 14.68 7.01 7.45
N LEU A 323 13.62 7.73 7.04
CA LEU A 323 12.37 7.82 7.80
C LEU A 323 11.67 6.47 7.99
N ASN A 324 11.98 5.47 7.17
CA ASN A 324 11.44 4.11 7.29
C ASN A 324 12.16 3.26 8.37
N GLY A 325 13.12 3.82 9.07
CA GLY A 325 13.76 3.21 10.22
C GLY A 325 12.86 3.19 11.45
N GLN A 326 13.24 2.37 12.44
CA GLN A 326 12.63 2.34 13.76
C GLN A 326 12.74 3.70 14.45
N TRP A 327 11.76 4.08 15.26
CA TRP A 327 11.75 5.31 16.03
C TRP A 327 12.97 5.43 16.97
N THR A 328 13.42 4.30 17.53
CA THR A 328 14.64 4.22 18.36
C THR A 328 15.93 4.49 17.58
N LYS A 329 15.87 4.50 16.26
CA LYS A 329 16.99 4.75 15.35
C LYS A 329 16.79 6.03 14.51
N GLY A 330 15.89 6.91 14.95
CA GLY A 330 15.62 8.19 14.29
C GLY A 330 14.66 8.11 13.10
N GLY A 331 13.99 6.97 12.86
CA GLY A 331 12.95 6.82 11.88
C GLY A 331 11.55 7.13 12.43
N LEU A 332 10.53 6.86 11.65
CA LEU A 332 9.13 7.08 11.99
C LEU A 332 8.31 5.78 12.14
N GLN A 333 8.93 4.62 11.97
CA GLN A 333 8.25 3.35 12.24
C GLN A 333 8.12 3.14 13.74
N TYR A 334 6.88 3.26 14.23
CA TYR A 334 6.51 3.23 15.64
C TYR A 334 5.35 2.28 15.84
N ALA A 335 5.59 1.12 16.46
CA ALA A 335 4.56 0.14 16.74
C ALA A 335 3.67 0.57 17.90
N ILE A 336 2.38 0.34 17.79
CA ILE A 336 1.42 0.52 18.88
C ILE A 336 1.49 -0.72 19.78
N PRO A 337 1.54 -0.56 21.13
CA PRO A 337 1.64 -1.69 22.06
C PRO A 337 0.45 -2.64 22.00
N ILE A 338 0.71 -3.93 22.02
CA ILE A 338 -0.30 -4.99 22.18
C ILE A 338 -0.55 -5.19 23.68
N ARG A 339 -1.65 -4.61 24.19
CA ARG A 339 -2.02 -4.66 25.62
C ARG A 339 -3.53 -4.76 25.80
#